data_ee5934e414e91ebc69eb9f0f57099cde
#
_entry.id   ee5934e414e91ebc69eb9f0f57099cde
#
_cell.length_a   1.000
_cell.length_b   1.000
_cell.length_c   1.000
_cell.angle_alpha   90.00
_cell.angle_beta   90.00
_cell.angle_gamma   90.00
#
_symmetry.space_group_name_H-M   'P 1'
#
loop_
_entity.id
_entity.type
_entity.pdbx_description
1 polymer ?
#
loop_
_entity_poly.entity_id
_entity_poly.type
_entity_poly.pdbx_seq_one_letter_code
_entity_poly.pdbx_strand_id
1 'polypeptide(L)'
;MRKLVPNVISVKVSPDSSNKILNEIGEICTSFSSIMINSGNTQYKIREDLGFSRRNFSMKGGGLSGPHLFTRTLEMVRLFSHFGIPIMATGGISTINHVNALENAGASLFGMATSLVLDPYCIPRINKMVK
;
A
#
# COMPACT_ATOMS: atom_id res chain seq x y z
N MET A 1 -13.81 -1.91 19.79
CA MET A 1 -13.18 -3.06 19.09
C MET A 1 -12.11 -3.77 19.94
N ARG A 2 -11.13 -3.07 20.52
CA ARG A 2 -10.03 -3.73 21.27
C ARG A 2 -10.50 -4.58 22.47
N LYS A 3 -11.59 -4.21 23.15
CA LYS A 3 -12.15 -4.99 24.25
C LYS A 3 -12.66 -6.39 23.81
N LEU A 4 -12.94 -6.56 22.52
CA LEU A 4 -13.47 -7.80 21.96
C LEU A 4 -12.40 -8.62 21.22
N VAL A 5 -11.31 -7.97 20.76
CA VAL A 5 -10.25 -8.60 19.98
C VAL A 5 -8.89 -8.22 20.58
N PRO A 6 -8.21 -9.12 21.29
CA PRO A 6 -6.93 -8.82 21.95
C PRO A 6 -5.74 -8.70 20.97
N ASN A 7 -5.93 -9.09 19.71
CA ASN A 7 -4.88 -9.11 18.70
C ASN A 7 -4.72 -7.78 17.98
N VAL A 8 -3.60 -7.59 17.31
CA VAL A 8 -3.38 -6.47 16.39
C VAL A 8 -4.36 -6.58 15.22
N ILE A 9 -5.04 -5.47 14.91
CA ILE A 9 -5.98 -5.39 13.80
C ILE A 9 -5.31 -4.64 12.65
N SER A 10 -5.28 -5.27 11.47
CA SER A 10 -4.84 -4.61 10.24
C SER A 10 -6.04 -4.09 9.46
N VAL A 11 -6.10 -2.78 9.27
CA VAL A 11 -7.12 -2.11 8.47
C VAL A 11 -6.61 -1.95 7.05
N LYS A 12 -7.19 -2.72 6.14
CA LYS A 12 -6.83 -2.68 4.72
C LYS A 12 -7.62 -1.59 4.00
N VAL A 13 -6.92 -0.69 3.30
CA VAL A 13 -7.52 0.43 2.58
C VAL A 13 -7.24 0.34 1.08
N SER A 14 -8.20 0.81 0.29
CA SER A 14 -8.11 0.76 -1.16
C SER A 14 -7.41 1.99 -1.73
N PRO A 15 -6.55 1.84 -2.76
CA PRO A 15 -5.97 2.96 -3.50
C PRO A 15 -7.02 3.78 -4.26
N ASP A 16 -8.20 3.22 -4.49
CA ASP A 16 -9.32 3.91 -5.17
C ASP A 16 -10.08 4.87 -4.26
N SER A 17 -9.86 4.81 -2.94
CA SER A 17 -10.47 5.73 -1.99
C SER A 17 -9.92 7.14 -2.15
N SER A 18 -10.78 8.15 -2.00
CA SER A 18 -10.35 9.54 -2.01
C SER A 18 -9.50 9.86 -0.78
N ASN A 19 -8.63 10.86 -0.87
CA ASN A 19 -7.81 11.28 0.25
C ASN A 19 -8.66 11.74 1.45
N LYS A 20 -9.84 12.29 1.19
CA LYS A 20 -10.81 12.64 2.25
C LYS A 20 -11.22 11.42 3.06
N ILE A 21 -11.65 10.35 2.40
CA ILE A 21 -12.04 9.09 3.05
C ILE A 21 -10.84 8.47 3.79
N LEU A 22 -9.64 8.49 3.19
CA LEU A 22 -8.45 7.96 3.83
C LEU A 22 -8.08 8.72 5.09
N ASN A 23 -8.23 10.06 5.11
CA ASN A 23 -8.03 10.88 6.31
C ASN A 23 -9.05 10.53 7.41
N GLU A 24 -10.33 10.42 7.07
CA GLU A 24 -11.38 10.02 8.02
C GLU A 24 -11.08 8.64 8.65
N ILE A 25 -10.62 7.68 7.84
CA ILE A 25 -10.17 6.35 8.32
C ILE A 25 -8.97 6.50 9.27
N GLY A 26 -7.98 7.32 8.92
CA GLY A 26 -6.81 7.60 9.75
C GLY A 26 -7.22 8.16 11.12
N GLU A 27 -8.08 9.18 11.14
CA GLU A 27 -8.62 9.78 12.37
C GLU A 27 -9.33 8.74 13.25
N ILE A 28 -10.22 7.94 12.68
CA ILE A 28 -10.91 6.88 13.41
C ILE A 28 -9.91 5.87 13.99
N CYS A 29 -8.90 5.49 13.22
CA CYS A 29 -7.90 4.53 13.67
C CYS A 29 -7.05 5.02 14.84
N THR A 30 -6.85 6.34 15.00
CA THR A 30 -6.11 6.90 16.16
C THR A 30 -6.80 6.62 17.50
N SER A 31 -8.12 6.42 17.49
CA SER A 31 -8.90 6.12 18.70
C SER A 31 -8.70 4.70 19.22
N PHE A 32 -7.97 3.86 18.49
CA PHE A 32 -7.73 2.46 18.85
C PHE A 32 -6.25 2.19 19.03
N SER A 33 -5.88 1.52 20.10
CA SER A 33 -4.54 0.98 20.26
C SER A 33 -4.44 -0.41 19.59
N SER A 34 -3.28 -0.77 19.08
CA SER A 34 -3.02 -2.03 18.36
C SER A 34 -3.72 -2.12 17.00
N ILE A 35 -3.78 -1.00 16.28
CA ILE A 35 -4.17 -0.94 14.88
C ILE A 35 -2.94 -0.71 14.00
N MET A 36 -2.92 -1.36 12.84
CA MET A 36 -1.99 -1.13 11.74
C MET A 36 -2.80 -0.84 10.49
N ILE A 37 -2.34 0.10 9.67
CA ILE A 37 -2.94 0.37 8.37
C ILE A 37 -2.18 -0.39 7.29
N ASN A 38 -2.88 -1.20 6.50
CA ASN A 38 -2.36 -1.80 5.28
C ASN A 38 -2.77 -0.90 4.11
N SER A 39 -1.84 -0.05 3.70
CA SER A 39 -2.00 0.97 2.67
C SER A 39 -1.63 0.40 1.30
N GLY A 40 -2.52 0.51 0.35
CA GLY A 40 -2.29 0.09 -1.04
C GLY A 40 -3.19 -1.05 -1.48
N ASN A 41 -2.69 -1.94 -2.29
CA ASN A 41 -3.35 -3.04 -2.96
C ASN A 41 -3.68 -2.76 -4.43
N THR A 42 -4.52 -3.62 -5.03
CA THR A 42 -4.96 -3.49 -6.42
C THR A 42 -5.88 -2.28 -6.61
N GLN A 43 -5.77 -1.65 -7.75
CA GLN A 43 -6.58 -0.51 -8.16
C GLN A 43 -7.63 -0.95 -9.18
N TYR A 44 -8.88 -0.58 -8.97
CA TYR A 44 -9.98 -0.88 -9.89
C TYR A 44 -10.33 0.31 -10.79
N LYS A 45 -10.08 1.53 -10.35
CA LYS A 45 -10.22 2.74 -11.16
C LYS A 45 -9.04 2.88 -12.10
N ILE A 46 -9.32 3.06 -13.38
CA ILE A 46 -8.28 3.32 -14.36
C ILE A 46 -7.78 4.74 -14.17
N ARG A 47 -6.48 4.88 -14.11
CA ARG A 47 -5.77 6.16 -14.01
C ARG A 47 -5.29 6.56 -15.41
N GLU A 48 -6.11 7.33 -16.12
CA GLU A 48 -5.77 7.86 -17.44
C GLU A 48 -4.60 8.85 -17.38
N ASP A 49 -4.44 9.55 -16.25
CA ASP A 49 -3.31 10.42 -15.97
C ASP A 49 -1.95 9.68 -15.91
N LEU A 50 -1.97 8.35 -15.71
CA LEU A 50 -0.78 7.49 -15.78
C LEU A 50 -0.62 6.80 -17.15
N GLY A 51 -1.39 7.20 -18.16
CA GLY A 51 -1.33 6.64 -19.49
C GLY A 51 -2.06 5.31 -19.69
N PHE A 52 -2.87 4.89 -18.72
CA PHE A 52 -3.66 3.67 -18.84
C PHE A 52 -5.06 3.98 -19.37
N SER A 53 -5.53 3.16 -20.32
CA SER A 53 -6.91 3.18 -20.80
C SER A 53 -7.50 1.76 -20.76
N ARG A 54 -8.83 1.66 -20.80
CA ARG A 54 -9.52 0.35 -20.87
C ARG A 54 -9.09 -0.49 -22.07
N ARG A 55 -8.64 0.14 -23.16
CA ARG A 55 -8.16 -0.53 -24.37
C ARG A 55 -6.86 -1.30 -24.17
N ASN A 56 -6.10 -0.99 -23.12
CA ASN A 56 -4.85 -1.64 -22.81
C ASN A 56 -5.02 -3.00 -22.10
N PHE A 57 -6.25 -3.38 -21.75
CA PHE A 57 -6.52 -4.60 -20.99
C PHE A 57 -7.39 -5.57 -21.79
N SER A 58 -7.00 -6.83 -21.77
CA SER A 58 -7.76 -7.93 -22.41
C SER A 58 -9.03 -8.29 -21.64
N MET A 59 -9.11 -7.93 -20.35
CA MET A 59 -10.25 -8.23 -19.49
C MET A 59 -11.10 -6.98 -19.24
N LYS A 60 -12.43 -7.18 -19.22
CA LYS A 60 -13.39 -6.08 -18.99
C LYS A 60 -13.43 -5.56 -17.54
N GLY A 61 -12.84 -6.29 -16.59
CA GLY A 61 -12.80 -5.92 -15.18
C GLY A 61 -11.71 -6.67 -14.43
N GLY A 62 -11.39 -6.20 -13.24
CA GLY A 62 -10.35 -6.76 -12.38
C GLY A 62 -9.55 -5.67 -11.68
N GLY A 63 -8.77 -6.08 -10.69
CA GLY A 63 -7.84 -5.18 -10.00
C GLY A 63 -6.52 -5.09 -10.73
N LEU A 64 -6.13 -3.88 -11.08
CA LEU A 64 -4.82 -3.60 -11.66
C LEU A 64 -3.75 -3.68 -10.56
N SER A 65 -2.69 -4.45 -10.79
CA SER A 65 -1.55 -4.58 -9.88
C SER A 65 -0.24 -4.39 -10.65
N GLY A 66 0.84 -4.14 -9.94
CA GLY A 66 2.16 -3.97 -10.55
C GLY A 66 2.81 -2.60 -10.29
N PRO A 67 3.93 -2.29 -10.97
CA PRO A 67 4.78 -1.13 -10.65
C PRO A 67 4.07 0.23 -10.68
N HIS A 68 3.06 0.40 -11.55
CA HIS A 68 2.31 1.66 -11.67
C HIS A 68 1.53 2.05 -10.40
N LEU A 69 1.29 1.10 -9.48
CA LEU A 69 0.65 1.40 -8.19
C LEU A 69 1.57 2.15 -7.22
N PHE A 70 2.89 2.12 -7.44
CA PHE A 70 3.86 2.64 -6.49
C PHE A 70 3.61 4.10 -6.10
N THR A 71 3.33 4.96 -7.08
CA THR A 71 3.07 6.39 -6.84
C THR A 71 1.90 6.58 -5.88
N ARG A 72 0.79 5.86 -6.12
CA ARG A 72 -0.38 5.95 -5.25
C ARG A 72 -0.11 5.36 -3.86
N THR A 73 0.61 4.26 -3.77
CA THR A 73 1.02 3.67 -2.50
C THR A 73 1.86 4.65 -1.68
N LEU A 74 2.81 5.34 -2.30
CA LEU A 74 3.65 6.35 -1.66
C LEU A 74 2.82 7.55 -1.15
N GLU A 75 1.87 8.04 -1.96
CA GLU A 75 0.94 9.10 -1.54
C GLU A 75 0.14 8.69 -0.29
N MET A 76 -0.40 7.47 -0.30
CA MET A 76 -1.19 6.95 0.83
C MET A 76 -0.35 6.79 2.10
N VAL A 77 0.89 6.29 1.97
CA VAL A 77 1.81 6.18 3.11
C VAL A 77 2.09 7.56 3.72
N ARG A 78 2.40 8.57 2.89
CA ARG A 78 2.61 9.95 3.34
C ARG A 78 1.39 10.50 4.07
N LEU A 79 0.20 10.23 3.55
CA LEU A 79 -1.06 10.66 4.18
C LEU A 79 -1.22 10.02 5.57
N PHE A 80 -1.03 8.71 5.69
CA PHE A 80 -1.20 8.01 6.96
C PHE A 80 -0.08 8.24 7.97
N SER A 81 1.12 8.65 7.53
CA SER A 81 2.25 8.91 8.43
C SER A 81 1.96 10.00 9.48
N HIS A 82 1.06 10.93 9.17
CA HIS A 82 0.65 12.00 10.08
C HIS A 82 -0.13 11.52 11.31
N PHE A 83 -0.69 10.31 11.25
CA PHE A 83 -1.52 9.76 12.34
C PHE A 83 -0.72 8.96 13.38
N GLY A 84 0.59 8.71 13.15
CA GLY A 84 1.43 7.94 14.07
C GLY A 84 1.03 6.47 14.22
N ILE A 85 0.30 5.92 13.26
CA ILE A 85 -0.16 4.53 13.24
C ILE A 85 0.86 3.72 12.41
N PRO A 86 1.26 2.50 12.85
CA PRO A 86 2.11 1.63 12.03
C PRO A 86 1.51 1.37 10.65
N ILE A 87 2.32 1.52 9.60
CA ILE A 87 1.87 1.40 8.21
C ILE A 87 2.58 0.23 7.54
N MET A 88 1.80 -0.68 6.96
CA MET A 88 2.25 -1.64 5.99
C MET A 88 1.96 -1.11 4.59
N ALA A 89 2.99 -0.86 3.80
CA ALA A 89 2.85 -0.45 2.42
C ALA A 89 2.74 -1.66 1.49
N THR A 90 1.73 -1.66 0.62
CA THR A 90 1.48 -2.74 -0.34
C THR A 90 1.08 -2.15 -1.69
N GLY A 91 1.73 -2.58 -2.77
CA GLY A 91 1.41 -2.17 -4.14
C GLY A 91 2.55 -1.47 -4.87
N GLY A 92 2.98 -2.06 -5.97
CA GLY A 92 4.00 -1.52 -6.85
C GLY A 92 5.45 -1.61 -6.36
N ILE A 93 5.70 -2.27 -5.23
CA ILE A 93 7.04 -2.41 -4.65
C ILE A 93 7.79 -3.49 -5.40
N SER A 94 8.98 -3.17 -5.95
CA SER A 94 9.79 -4.11 -6.71
C SER A 94 11.31 -3.91 -6.56
N THR A 95 11.74 -2.82 -5.94
CA THR A 95 13.16 -2.48 -5.79
C THR A 95 13.46 -1.98 -4.38
N ILE A 96 14.74 -2.00 -4.01
CA ILE A 96 15.20 -1.40 -2.75
C ILE A 96 14.91 0.10 -2.69
N ASN A 97 14.98 0.81 -3.82
CA ASN A 97 14.66 2.24 -3.86
C ASN A 97 13.18 2.50 -3.52
N HIS A 98 12.27 1.61 -3.93
CA HIS A 98 10.87 1.69 -3.54
C HIS A 98 10.71 1.48 -2.03
N VAL A 99 11.40 0.51 -1.44
CA VAL A 99 11.38 0.26 0.01
C VAL A 99 11.90 1.47 0.75
N ASN A 100 13.07 1.99 0.40
CA ASN A 100 13.67 3.16 1.03
C ASN A 100 12.77 4.40 0.94
N ALA A 101 12.12 4.63 -0.21
CA ALA A 101 11.19 5.74 -0.38
C ALA A 101 9.96 5.63 0.52
N LEU A 102 9.42 4.41 0.69
CA LEU A 102 8.26 4.15 1.55
C LEU A 102 8.64 4.21 3.03
N GLU A 103 9.80 3.71 3.41
CA GLU A 103 10.34 3.82 4.77
C GLU A 103 10.53 5.29 5.17
N ASN A 104 11.17 6.08 4.31
CA ASN A 104 11.32 7.53 4.51
C ASN A 104 9.98 8.27 4.57
N ALA A 105 8.94 7.73 3.95
CA ALA A 105 7.58 8.26 4.02
C ALA A 105 6.82 7.84 5.29
N GLY A 106 7.34 6.88 6.07
CA GLY A 106 6.78 6.44 7.34
C GLY A 106 6.22 5.01 7.37
N ALA A 107 6.44 4.21 6.33
CA ALA A 107 6.06 2.80 6.36
C ALA A 107 7.05 1.98 7.19
N SER A 108 6.54 0.99 7.93
CA SER A 108 7.34 0.07 8.76
C SER A 108 7.37 -1.35 8.22
N LEU A 109 6.41 -1.72 7.39
CA LEU A 109 6.29 -3.04 6.78
C LEU A 109 6.00 -2.91 5.27
N PHE A 110 6.42 -3.93 4.52
CA PHE A 110 6.32 -3.91 3.06
C PHE A 110 5.74 -5.22 2.54
N GLY A 111 4.66 -5.11 1.74
CA GLY A 111 4.02 -6.26 1.10
C GLY A 111 4.28 -6.27 -0.41
N MET A 112 4.76 -7.40 -0.92
CA MET A 112 5.02 -7.61 -2.34
C MET A 112 4.27 -8.84 -2.83
N ALA A 113 3.60 -8.73 -3.99
CA ALA A 113 2.91 -9.85 -4.62
C ALA A 113 3.30 -9.97 -6.09
N THR A 114 2.93 -9.01 -6.94
CA THR A 114 3.23 -9.04 -8.38
C THR A 114 4.72 -9.16 -8.67
N SER A 115 5.56 -8.50 -7.87
CA SER A 115 7.02 -8.58 -8.00
C SER A 115 7.55 -9.99 -7.81
N LEU A 116 6.96 -10.78 -6.90
CA LEU A 116 7.31 -12.19 -6.69
C LEU A 116 6.98 -13.07 -7.88
N VAL A 117 5.88 -12.78 -8.58
CA VAL A 117 5.49 -13.53 -9.78
C VAL A 117 6.46 -13.27 -10.93
N LEU A 118 6.90 -12.01 -11.07
CA LEU A 118 7.82 -11.59 -12.12
C LEU A 118 9.27 -11.95 -11.81
N ASP A 119 9.64 -11.91 -10.53
CA ASP A 119 10.99 -12.16 -10.04
C ASP A 119 10.94 -12.79 -8.64
N PRO A 120 10.94 -14.12 -8.54
CA PRO A 120 10.84 -14.84 -7.24
C PRO A 120 11.96 -14.53 -6.25
N TYR A 121 13.09 -14.00 -6.73
CA TYR A 121 14.25 -13.66 -5.90
C TYR A 121 14.30 -12.19 -5.47
N CYS A 122 13.29 -11.38 -5.81
CA CYS A 122 13.29 -9.95 -5.48
C CYS A 122 13.32 -9.69 -3.97
N ILE A 123 12.57 -10.42 -3.17
CA ILE A 123 12.54 -10.25 -1.71
C ILE A 123 13.88 -10.62 -1.06
N PRO A 124 14.50 -11.80 -1.31
CA PRO A 124 15.81 -12.10 -0.79
C PRO A 124 16.89 -11.06 -1.16
N ARG A 125 16.85 -10.52 -2.38
CA ARG A 125 17.78 -9.47 -2.78
C ARG A 125 17.56 -8.18 -2.00
N ILE A 126 16.32 -7.73 -1.88
CA ILE A 126 15.97 -6.52 -1.13
C ILE A 126 16.37 -6.67 0.34
N ASN A 127 16.04 -7.79 0.97
CA ASN A 127 16.38 -8.05 2.38
C ASN A 127 17.89 -8.01 2.66
N LYS A 128 18.73 -8.41 1.70
CA LYS A 128 20.19 -8.29 1.83
C LYS A 128 20.68 -6.83 1.78
N MET A 129 19.89 -5.92 1.23
CA MET A 129 20.22 -4.51 1.05
C MET A 129 19.62 -3.62 2.13
N VAL A 130 18.62 -4.10 2.86
CA VAL A 130 18.06 -3.40 4.03
C VAL A 130 19.09 -3.50 5.16
N LYS A 131 19.50 -2.36 5.69
CA LYS A 131 20.47 -2.25 6.79
C LYS A 131 19.79 -2.32 8.14
#